data_77d90a82bf37faba6b493fc265cb8019
#
_entry.id   77d90a82bf37faba6b493fc265cb8019
#
_cell.length_a   1.000
_cell.length_b   1.000
_cell.length_c   1.000
_cell.angle_alpha   90.00
_cell.angle_beta   90.00
_cell.angle_gamma   90.00
#
_symmetry.space_group_name_H-M   'P 1'
#
loop_
_entity.id
_entity.type
_entity.pdbx_description
1 polymer ?
#
loop_
_entity_poly.entity_id
_entity_poly.type
_entity_poly.pdbx_seq_one_letter_code
_entity_poly.pdbx_strand_id
1 'polypeptide(L)'
;MSEFNQVSIVKAANIYFDGNVISRTVKFEDGSRKTLGFMQAGEYQFGTEQAEIMEVLGGSARVLLAGQSDWQTYGTGSSFDVPANSTFELK
;
A
#
# COMPACT_ATOMS: atom_id res chain seq x y z
N MET A 1 10.93 -14.91 7.97
CA MET A 1 10.71 -13.71 7.16
C MET A 1 10.26 -14.06 5.76
N SER A 2 9.25 -13.38 5.29
CA SER A 2 8.71 -13.62 3.95
C SER A 2 9.52 -12.87 2.90
N GLU A 3 9.66 -13.46 1.75
CA GLU A 3 10.34 -12.84 0.62
C GLU A 3 9.71 -13.27 -0.70
N PHE A 4 9.88 -12.44 -1.71
CA PHE A 4 9.51 -12.79 -3.07
C PHE A 4 10.75 -13.32 -3.78
N ASN A 5 10.61 -14.48 -4.44
CA ASN A 5 11.72 -15.12 -5.18
C ASN A 5 11.47 -15.03 -6.67
N GLN A 6 12.55 -14.98 -7.46
CA GLN A 6 12.51 -14.99 -8.92
C GLN A 6 11.62 -13.90 -9.47
N VAL A 7 11.86 -12.68 -9.01
CA VAL A 7 11.07 -11.50 -9.41
C VAL A 7 11.98 -10.46 -10.04
N SER A 8 11.36 -9.58 -10.82
CA SER A 8 12.04 -8.40 -11.35
C SER A 8 11.55 -7.18 -10.59
N ILE A 9 12.47 -6.28 -10.27
CA ILE A 9 12.14 -5.04 -9.55
C ILE A 9 12.42 -3.86 -10.48
N VAL A 10 11.43 -3.01 -10.66
CA VAL A 10 11.61 -1.75 -11.39
C VAL A 10 12.46 -0.84 -10.51
N LYS A 11 13.62 -0.42 -11.02
CA LYS A 11 14.59 0.37 -10.23
C LYS A 11 14.05 1.73 -9.83
N ALA A 12 13.31 2.38 -10.71
CA ALA A 12 12.75 3.70 -10.42
C ALA A 12 11.63 3.57 -9.40
N ALA A 13 11.70 4.34 -8.33
CA ALA A 13 10.66 4.35 -7.31
C ALA A 13 9.48 5.20 -7.78
N ASN A 14 8.28 4.82 -7.35
CA ASN A 14 7.10 5.66 -7.43
C ASN A 14 7.13 6.59 -6.21
N ILE A 15 7.13 7.88 -6.44
CA ILE A 15 7.33 8.87 -5.38
C ILE A 15 6.06 9.70 -5.22
N TYR A 16 5.57 9.75 -4.00
CA TYR A 16 4.36 10.49 -3.64
C TYR A 16 4.64 11.41 -2.45
N PHE A 17 3.91 12.52 -2.35
CA PHE A 17 3.98 13.43 -1.21
C PHE A 17 5.41 13.86 -0.90
N ASP A 18 6.12 14.33 -1.92
CA ASP A 18 7.50 14.84 -1.83
C ASP A 18 8.49 13.84 -1.21
N GLY A 19 8.25 12.56 -1.44
CA GLY A 19 9.14 11.50 -0.95
C GLY A 19 8.77 10.90 0.40
N ASN A 20 7.68 11.38 1.01
CA ASN A 20 7.22 10.79 2.28
C ASN A 20 6.61 9.41 2.09
N VAL A 21 6.15 9.12 0.87
CA VAL A 21 5.65 7.80 0.49
C VAL A 21 6.38 7.39 -0.78
N ILE A 22 7.02 6.23 -0.75
CA ILE A 22 7.66 5.66 -1.93
C ILE A 22 7.27 4.20 -2.07
N SER A 23 7.25 3.72 -3.31
CA SER A 23 7.03 2.30 -3.57
C SER A 23 7.86 1.87 -4.78
N ARG A 24 8.15 0.57 -4.84
CA ARG A 24 8.76 -0.03 -6.02
C ARG A 24 7.90 -1.18 -6.51
N THR A 25 7.82 -1.29 -7.82
CA THR A 25 7.03 -2.34 -8.46
C THR A 25 7.84 -3.62 -8.55
N VAL A 26 7.22 -4.71 -8.11
CA VAL A 26 7.76 -6.06 -8.19
C VAL A 26 6.95 -6.82 -9.24
N LYS A 27 7.62 -7.38 -10.24
CA LYS A 27 6.98 -8.15 -11.31
C LYS A 27 7.28 -9.63 -11.13
N PHE A 28 6.25 -10.45 -11.21
CA PHE A 28 6.36 -11.90 -11.07
C PHE A 28 6.42 -12.58 -12.44
N GLU A 29 6.90 -13.80 -12.46
CA GLU A 29 7.05 -14.57 -13.69
C GLU A 29 5.73 -14.80 -14.43
N ASP A 30 4.62 -14.89 -13.70
CA ASP A 30 3.28 -15.08 -14.26
C ASP A 30 2.67 -13.81 -14.87
N GLY A 31 3.41 -12.70 -14.87
CA GLY A 31 2.94 -11.42 -15.39
C GLY A 31 2.23 -10.54 -14.37
N SER A 32 1.98 -11.05 -13.18
CA SER A 32 1.37 -10.23 -12.12
C SER A 32 2.39 -9.27 -11.51
N ARG A 33 1.90 -8.28 -10.79
CA ARG A 33 2.77 -7.32 -10.11
C ARG A 33 2.18 -6.90 -8.77
N LYS A 34 3.09 -6.54 -7.87
CA LYS A 34 2.76 -5.94 -6.57
C LYS A 34 3.69 -4.77 -6.34
N THR A 35 3.40 -3.97 -5.35
CA THR A 35 4.31 -2.90 -4.93
C THR A 35 4.73 -3.11 -3.49
N LEU A 36 5.98 -2.76 -3.19
CA LEU A 36 6.50 -2.69 -1.84
C LEU A 36 6.71 -1.22 -1.52
N GLY A 37 5.98 -0.73 -0.54
CA GLY A 37 5.97 0.67 -0.21
C GLY A 37 6.50 0.98 1.17
N PHE A 38 6.98 2.19 1.32
CA PHE A 38 7.41 2.74 2.59
C PHE A 38 6.74 4.10 2.79
N MET A 39 6.16 4.31 3.97
CA MET A 39 5.52 5.57 4.33
C MET A 39 6.12 6.10 5.61
N GLN A 40 6.50 7.37 5.60
CA GLN A 40 6.87 8.06 6.83
C GLN A 40 5.60 8.41 7.60
N ALA A 41 5.75 8.63 8.90
CA ALA A 41 4.61 9.04 9.72
C ALA A 41 3.99 10.31 9.16
N GLY A 42 2.66 10.35 9.07
CA GLY A 42 1.94 11.48 8.51
C GLY A 42 0.52 11.09 8.14
N GLU A 43 -0.18 12.00 7.47
CA GLU A 43 -1.54 11.77 7.01
C GLU A 43 -1.56 11.84 5.49
N TYR A 44 -2.19 10.85 4.85
CA TYR A 44 -2.21 10.72 3.39
C TYR A 44 -3.59 10.33 2.90
N GLN A 45 -3.89 10.74 1.66
CA GLN A 45 -5.10 10.34 0.97
C GLN A 45 -4.72 9.76 -0.38
N PHE A 46 -5.26 8.60 -0.70
CA PHE A 46 -5.01 7.90 -1.96
C PHE A 46 -6.32 7.56 -2.66
N GLY A 47 -6.25 7.56 -4.00
CA GLY A 47 -7.34 7.07 -4.83
C GLY A 47 -7.00 5.74 -5.45
N THR A 48 -8.03 4.95 -5.76
CA THR A 48 -7.87 3.66 -6.43
C THR A 48 -8.65 3.66 -7.74
N GLU A 49 -8.08 3.02 -8.76
CA GLU A 49 -8.80 2.70 -10.00
C GLU A 49 -9.29 1.25 -9.96
N GLN A 50 -8.47 0.38 -9.38
CA GLN A 50 -8.80 -1.03 -9.21
C GLN A 50 -8.79 -1.37 -7.73
N ALA A 51 -9.51 -2.42 -7.37
CA ALA A 51 -9.50 -2.91 -5.99
C ALA A 51 -8.08 -3.33 -5.59
N GLU A 52 -7.72 -3.06 -4.36
CA GLU A 52 -6.40 -3.37 -3.82
C GLU A 52 -6.51 -4.12 -2.50
N ILE A 53 -5.50 -4.94 -2.23
CA ILE A 53 -5.30 -5.53 -0.91
C ILE A 53 -4.02 -4.94 -0.36
N MET A 54 -4.14 -4.24 0.77
CA MET A 54 -3.01 -3.61 1.44
C MET A 54 -2.57 -4.48 2.61
N GLU A 55 -1.30 -4.86 2.61
CA GLU A 55 -0.72 -5.69 3.67
C GLU A 55 0.31 -4.88 4.44
N VAL A 56 0.19 -4.85 5.76
CA VAL A 56 1.11 -4.10 6.62
C VAL A 56 2.25 -5.03 7.03
N LEU A 57 3.44 -4.78 6.49
CA LEU A 57 4.61 -5.61 6.75
C LEU A 57 5.38 -5.16 7.99
N GLY A 58 5.30 -3.88 8.34
CA GLY A 58 5.95 -3.35 9.54
C GLY A 58 5.27 -2.09 10.02
N GLY A 59 5.26 -1.86 11.32
CA GLY A 59 4.63 -0.71 11.91
C GLY A 59 3.12 -0.85 12.05
N SER A 60 2.41 0.27 11.99
CA SER A 60 0.96 0.28 12.06
C SER A 60 0.42 1.44 11.25
N ALA A 61 -0.82 1.31 10.81
CA ALA A 61 -1.51 2.36 10.07
C ALA A 61 -2.96 2.47 10.55
N ARG A 62 -3.47 3.69 10.60
CA ARG A 62 -4.88 3.95 10.82
C ARG A 62 -5.49 4.29 9.47
N VAL A 63 -6.59 3.64 9.13
CA VAL A 63 -7.20 3.68 7.81
C VAL A 63 -8.65 4.10 7.90
N LEU A 64 -9.05 5.03 7.04
CA LEU A 64 -10.45 5.41 6.86
C LEU A 64 -10.81 5.15 5.41
N LEU A 65 -11.66 4.15 5.18
CA LEU A 65 -12.12 3.80 3.84
C LEU A 65 -13.31 4.68 3.45
N ALA A 66 -13.54 4.81 2.15
CA ALA A 66 -14.66 5.59 1.62
C ALA A 66 -16.00 5.07 2.17
N GLY A 67 -16.85 5.98 2.62
CA GLY A 67 -18.15 5.64 3.17
C GLY A 67 -18.13 5.23 4.64
N GLN A 68 -16.97 5.11 5.25
CA GLN A 68 -16.84 4.81 6.68
C GLN A 68 -16.62 6.08 7.46
N SER A 69 -17.05 6.07 8.72
CA SER A 69 -16.86 7.20 9.62
C SER A 69 -15.84 6.92 10.72
N ASP A 70 -15.47 5.66 10.91
CA ASP A 70 -14.56 5.24 11.97
C ASP A 70 -13.23 4.76 11.39
N TRP A 71 -12.14 5.24 11.99
CA TRP A 71 -10.80 4.80 11.66
C TRP A 71 -10.54 3.41 12.21
N GLN A 72 -9.92 2.56 11.38
CA GLN A 72 -9.48 1.22 11.79
C GLN A 72 -7.96 1.20 11.90
N THR A 73 -7.45 0.50 12.89
CA THR A 73 -6.00 0.35 13.07
C THR A 73 -5.56 -1.02 12.57
N TYR A 74 -4.52 -1.04 11.72
CA TYR A 74 -3.92 -2.27 11.20
C TYR A 74 -2.45 -2.30 11.59
N GLY A 75 -2.05 -3.35 12.28
CA GLY A 75 -0.67 -3.56 12.69
C GLY A 75 0.07 -4.51 11.76
N THR A 76 1.32 -4.79 12.10
CA THR A 76 2.17 -5.71 11.36
C THR A 76 1.49 -7.07 11.18
N GLY A 77 1.49 -7.57 9.96
CA GLY A 77 0.89 -8.87 9.63
C GLY A 77 -0.59 -8.83 9.29
N SER A 78 -1.24 -7.68 9.41
CA SER A 78 -2.64 -7.53 9.03
C SER A 78 -2.77 -7.00 7.60
N SER A 79 -3.96 -7.14 7.04
CA SER A 79 -4.27 -6.63 5.71
C SER A 79 -5.68 -6.06 5.67
N PHE A 80 -5.94 -5.22 4.67
CA PHE A 80 -7.27 -4.68 4.43
C PHE A 80 -7.52 -4.52 2.94
N ASP A 81 -8.78 -4.60 2.55
CA ASP A 81 -9.22 -4.46 1.17
C ASP A 81 -9.66 -3.04 0.90
N VAL A 82 -9.27 -2.50 -0.25
CA VAL A 82 -9.70 -1.19 -0.71
C VAL A 82 -10.51 -1.39 -1.99
N PRO A 83 -11.77 -0.92 -2.04
CA PRO A 83 -12.59 -1.07 -3.25
C PRO A 83 -12.01 -0.29 -4.43
N ALA A 84 -12.38 -0.72 -5.64
CA ALA A 84 -12.05 -0.01 -6.86
C ALA A 84 -12.78 1.33 -6.91
N ASN A 85 -12.20 2.28 -7.63
CA ASN A 85 -12.79 3.61 -7.89
C ASN A 85 -13.21 4.32 -6.60
N SER A 86 -12.36 4.26 -5.59
CA SER A 86 -12.64 4.88 -4.29
C SER A 86 -11.42 5.64 -3.79
N THR A 87 -11.60 6.27 -2.63
CA THR A 87 -10.50 6.94 -1.93
C THR A 87 -10.40 6.41 -0.51
N PHE A 88 -9.22 6.50 0.07
CA PHE A 88 -9.02 6.16 1.46
C PHE A 88 -7.95 7.04 2.07
N GLU A 89 -8.03 7.21 3.39
CA GLU A 89 -7.08 8.02 4.14
C GLU A 89 -6.27 7.13 5.06
N LEU A 90 -5.00 7.50 5.25
CA LEU A 90 -4.04 6.80 6.10
C LEU A 90 -3.40 7.78 7.08
N LYS A 91 -3.16 7.29 8.28
CA LYS A 91 -2.35 8.01 9.29
C LYS A 91 -1.21 7.16 9.78
#